data_bfa17688ce5a17370d274f315ce34a45
#
_entry.id   bfa17688ce5a17370d274f315ce34a45
#
_cell.length_a   1.000
_cell.length_b   1.000
_cell.length_c   1.000
_cell.angle_alpha   90.00
_cell.angle_beta   90.00
_cell.angle_gamma   90.00
#
_symmetry.space_group_name_H-M   'P 1'
#
loop_
_entity.id
_entity.type
_entity.pdbx_description
1 polymer ?
#
loop_
_entity_poly.entity_id
_entity_poly.type
_entity_poly.pdbx_seq_one_letter_code
_entity_poly.pdbx_strand_id
1 'polypeptide(L)'
;MESKIPLPTDNIYKFAALFSLLLLISAFGTIIYASNSSNAVIFEHWAELESLQAQEKPSVEQASRRKALERKIEVTLADRKTFVAFAAVMACLGTLGVVLGFGYWHKRIQPLADQMAVTQLELARLQLLLLKADLKAKGVEVDAQ
;
A
#
# COMPACT_ATOMS: atom_id res chain seq x y z
N MET A 1 -2.61 -12.93 30.34
CA MET A 1 -3.15 -13.17 28.97
C MET A 1 -2.38 -12.25 28.04
N GLU A 2 -1.33 -12.75 27.39
CA GLU A 2 -0.64 -11.98 26.35
C GLU A 2 -1.52 -11.99 25.11
N SER A 3 -2.12 -10.84 24.79
CA SER A 3 -2.77 -10.62 23.51
C SER A 3 -1.68 -10.56 22.44
N LYS A 4 -1.31 -11.70 21.89
CA LYS A 4 -0.48 -11.75 20.67
C LYS A 4 -1.33 -11.15 19.56
N ILE A 5 -1.09 -9.88 19.26
CA ILE A 5 -1.58 -9.29 18.02
C ILE A 5 -0.98 -10.15 16.90
N PRO A 6 -1.79 -10.87 16.11
CA PRO A 6 -1.26 -11.66 15.01
C PRO A 6 -0.62 -10.69 14.02
N LEU A 7 0.70 -10.56 14.10
CA LEU A 7 1.46 -9.82 13.10
C LEU A 7 1.20 -10.48 11.73
N PRO A 8 1.00 -9.70 10.67
CA PRO A 8 0.72 -10.22 9.32
C PRO A 8 1.88 -11.05 8.73
N THR A 9 2.93 -11.29 9.51
CA THR A 9 4.12 -12.08 9.16
C THR A 9 3.92 -13.59 9.26
N ASP A 10 2.82 -14.07 9.85
CA ASP A 10 2.53 -15.51 9.95
C ASP A 10 2.34 -16.19 8.60
N ASN A 11 2.16 -15.42 7.55
CA ASN A 11 1.97 -15.94 6.21
C ASN A 11 2.61 -15.01 5.17
N ILE A 12 3.60 -15.55 4.45
CA ILE A 12 4.34 -14.81 3.43
C ILE A 12 3.44 -14.20 2.35
N TYR A 13 2.30 -14.83 2.03
CA TYR A 13 1.37 -14.33 1.03
C TYR A 13 0.59 -13.11 1.53
N LYS A 14 0.18 -13.11 2.80
CA LYS A 14 -0.41 -11.92 3.43
C LYS A 14 0.58 -10.77 3.49
N PHE A 15 1.81 -11.06 3.90
CA PHE A 15 2.88 -10.07 3.93
C PHE A 15 3.12 -9.48 2.54
N ALA A 16 3.26 -10.33 1.51
CA ALA A 16 3.45 -9.89 0.13
C ALA A 16 2.28 -9.02 -0.35
N ALA A 17 1.04 -9.40 -0.06
CA ALA A 17 -0.15 -8.62 -0.43
C ALA A 17 -0.17 -7.24 0.26
N LEU A 18 0.11 -7.17 1.56
CA LEU A 18 0.14 -5.92 2.32
C LEU A 18 1.29 -5.01 1.89
N PHE A 19 2.49 -5.58 1.67
CA PHE A 19 3.63 -4.84 1.15
C PHE A 19 3.35 -4.26 -0.24
N SER A 20 2.71 -5.04 -1.10
CA SER A 20 2.32 -4.59 -2.45
C SER A 20 1.24 -3.51 -2.40
N LEU A 21 0.32 -3.56 -1.45
CA LEU A 21 -0.65 -2.50 -1.21
C LEU A 21 0.03 -1.21 -0.76
N LEU A 22 1.06 -1.31 0.10
CA LEU A 22 1.86 -0.15 0.51
C LEU A 22 2.60 0.47 -0.68
N LEU A 23 3.16 -0.35 -1.58
CA LEU A 23 3.78 0.12 -2.83
C LEU A 23 2.78 0.88 -3.70
N LEU A 24 1.55 0.38 -3.81
CA LEU A 24 0.47 1.03 -4.55
C LEU A 24 0.13 2.42 -3.97
N ILE A 25 -0.07 2.50 -2.66
CA ILE A 25 -0.35 3.77 -1.96
C ILE A 25 0.82 4.74 -2.17
N SER A 26 2.06 4.25 -2.05
CA SER A 26 3.27 5.07 -2.26
C SER A 26 3.38 5.58 -3.69
N ALA A 27 2.99 4.78 -4.69
CA ALA A 27 2.96 5.20 -6.09
C ALA A 27 1.98 6.37 -6.30
N PHE A 28 0.75 6.29 -5.77
CA PHE A 28 -0.21 7.38 -5.83
C PHE A 28 0.29 8.63 -5.10
N GLY A 29 0.86 8.49 -3.90
CA GLY A 29 1.47 9.58 -3.16
C GLY A 29 2.57 10.28 -3.97
N THR A 30 3.42 9.52 -4.65
CA THR A 30 4.49 10.04 -5.52
C THR A 30 3.92 10.84 -6.69
N ILE A 31 2.85 10.38 -7.34
CA ILE A 31 2.21 11.10 -8.46
C ILE A 31 1.62 12.44 -7.97
N ILE A 32 0.91 12.42 -6.85
CA ILE A 32 0.31 13.63 -6.26
C ILE A 32 1.41 14.62 -5.87
N TYR A 33 2.45 14.16 -5.18
CA TYR A 33 3.58 14.99 -4.77
C TYR A 33 4.29 15.62 -5.96
N ALA A 34 4.66 14.81 -6.96
CA ALA A 34 5.35 15.28 -8.17
C ALA A 34 4.49 16.29 -8.96
N SER A 35 3.17 16.05 -9.05
CA SER A 35 2.27 16.97 -9.73
C SER A 35 2.13 18.30 -8.99
N ASN A 36 1.91 18.26 -7.69
CA ASN A 36 1.74 19.46 -6.87
C ASN A 36 3.02 20.30 -6.82
N SER A 37 4.18 19.65 -6.59
CA SER A 37 5.47 20.33 -6.57
C SER A 37 5.80 20.98 -7.92
N SER A 38 5.59 20.26 -9.02
CA SER A 38 5.86 20.81 -10.36
C SER A 38 4.90 21.95 -10.71
N ASN A 39 3.62 21.83 -10.39
CA ASN A 39 2.65 22.88 -10.63
C ASN A 39 2.96 24.14 -9.81
N ALA A 40 3.38 23.99 -8.55
CA ALA A 40 3.76 25.12 -7.72
C ALA A 40 4.91 25.94 -8.38
N VAL A 41 5.98 25.26 -8.83
CA VAL A 41 7.11 25.93 -9.51
C VAL A 41 6.68 26.61 -10.81
N ILE A 42 5.83 25.94 -11.60
CA ILE A 42 5.37 26.46 -12.88
C ILE A 42 4.51 27.72 -12.65
N PHE A 43 3.52 27.65 -11.77
CA PHE A 43 2.63 28.79 -11.51
C PHE A 43 3.34 29.97 -10.86
N GLU A 44 4.31 29.71 -9.98
CA GLU A 44 5.12 30.78 -9.36
C GLU A 44 5.89 31.60 -10.39
N HIS A 45 6.40 30.96 -11.44
CA HIS A 45 7.30 31.64 -12.41
C HIS A 45 6.64 31.92 -13.75
N TRP A 46 5.41 31.45 -13.98
CA TRP A 46 4.75 31.61 -15.27
C TRP A 46 4.53 33.05 -15.67
N ALA A 47 3.99 33.86 -14.77
CA ALA A 47 3.70 35.28 -15.05
C ALA A 47 4.97 36.09 -15.32
N GLU A 48 6.07 35.81 -14.59
CA GLU A 48 7.36 36.45 -14.82
C GLU A 48 7.92 36.06 -16.18
N LEU A 49 7.87 34.79 -16.54
CA LEU A 49 8.34 34.28 -17.82
C LEU A 49 7.56 34.91 -18.99
N GLU A 50 6.23 34.95 -18.89
CA GLU A 50 5.36 35.56 -19.90
C GLU A 50 5.67 37.05 -20.10
N SER A 51 5.87 37.78 -19.00
CA SER A 51 6.24 39.20 -19.06
C SER A 51 7.60 39.42 -19.73
N LEU A 52 8.57 38.55 -19.50
CA LEU A 52 9.89 38.61 -20.13
C LEU A 52 9.86 38.19 -21.63
N GLN A 53 8.93 37.30 -21.99
CA GLN A 53 8.75 36.89 -23.39
C GLN A 53 8.06 37.97 -24.25
N ALA A 54 7.18 38.74 -23.66
CA ALA A 54 6.45 39.81 -24.34
C ALA A 54 7.33 41.02 -24.70
N GLN A 55 8.57 41.13 -24.19
CA GLN A 55 9.47 42.23 -24.47
C GLN A 55 10.17 42.06 -25.81
N GLU A 56 9.97 42.99 -26.74
CA GLU A 56 10.62 42.99 -28.07
C GLU A 56 12.13 43.21 -28.03
N LYS A 57 12.62 43.96 -27.04
CA LYS A 57 14.07 44.29 -26.87
C LYS A 57 14.51 44.06 -25.43
N PRO A 58 14.74 42.80 -25.01
CA PRO A 58 15.18 42.53 -23.67
C PRO A 58 16.61 42.98 -23.42
N SER A 59 16.91 43.51 -22.23
CA SER A 59 18.27 43.74 -21.79
C SER A 59 19.05 42.42 -21.67
N VAL A 60 20.39 42.47 -21.62
CA VAL A 60 21.22 41.26 -21.43
C VAL A 60 20.84 40.50 -20.13
N GLU A 61 20.52 41.25 -19.08
CA GLU A 61 20.10 40.70 -17.80
C GLU A 61 18.72 39.99 -17.91
N GLN A 62 17.75 40.64 -18.57
CA GLN A 62 16.42 40.06 -18.80
C GLN A 62 16.49 38.82 -19.68
N ALA A 63 17.34 38.82 -20.71
CA ALA A 63 17.53 37.64 -21.55
C ALA A 63 18.17 36.47 -20.77
N SER A 64 19.09 36.74 -19.86
CA SER A 64 19.70 35.74 -18.99
C SER A 64 18.67 35.19 -17.99
N ARG A 65 17.87 36.06 -17.40
CA ARG A 65 16.78 35.70 -16.47
C ARG A 65 15.73 34.82 -17.14
N ARG A 66 15.29 35.18 -18.33
CA ARG A 66 14.37 34.39 -19.14
C ARG A 66 14.90 32.96 -19.37
N LYS A 67 16.18 32.83 -19.83
CA LYS A 67 16.80 31.51 -20.04
C LYS A 67 16.85 30.67 -18.76
N ALA A 68 17.15 31.30 -17.63
CA ALA A 68 17.17 30.61 -16.34
C ALA A 68 15.79 30.07 -15.94
N LEU A 69 14.72 30.87 -16.13
CA LEU A 69 13.35 30.47 -15.86
C LEU A 69 12.87 29.35 -16.80
N GLU A 70 13.15 29.50 -18.12
CA GLU A 70 12.85 28.46 -19.11
C GLU A 70 13.52 27.13 -18.73
N ARG A 71 14.81 27.21 -18.36
CA ARG A 71 15.55 26.01 -17.93
C ARG A 71 14.98 25.40 -16.64
N LYS A 72 14.59 26.22 -15.66
CA LYS A 72 13.99 25.78 -14.43
C LYS A 72 12.68 25.01 -14.68
N ILE A 73 11.81 25.56 -15.54
CA ILE A 73 10.54 24.91 -15.90
C ILE A 73 10.80 23.61 -16.68
N GLU A 74 11.74 23.63 -17.64
CA GLU A 74 12.11 22.44 -18.41
C GLU A 74 12.59 21.30 -17.51
N VAL A 75 13.49 21.56 -16.56
CA VAL A 75 13.99 20.58 -15.60
C VAL A 75 12.85 20.08 -14.73
N THR A 76 12.00 20.97 -14.21
CA THR A 76 10.84 20.58 -13.39
C THR A 76 9.89 19.66 -14.13
N LEU A 77 9.65 19.89 -15.42
CA LEU A 77 8.81 19.01 -16.24
C LEU A 77 9.48 17.66 -16.54
N ALA A 78 10.80 17.65 -16.74
CA ALA A 78 11.57 16.41 -16.93
C ALA A 78 11.56 15.57 -15.66
N ASP A 79 11.79 16.19 -14.50
CA ASP A 79 11.71 15.51 -13.20
C ASP A 79 10.32 14.93 -12.94
N ARG A 80 9.26 15.69 -13.21
CA ARG A 80 7.88 15.20 -13.11
C ARG A 80 7.67 13.94 -13.95
N LYS A 81 8.12 13.92 -15.20
CA LYS A 81 8.01 12.76 -16.09
C LYS A 81 8.72 11.55 -15.50
N THR A 82 9.91 11.75 -14.94
CA THR A 82 10.70 10.69 -14.31
C THR A 82 10.00 10.12 -13.07
N PHE A 83 9.49 10.99 -12.19
CA PHE A 83 8.74 10.55 -11.01
C PHE A 83 7.45 9.80 -11.38
N VAL A 84 6.70 10.28 -12.37
CA VAL A 84 5.49 9.62 -12.85
C VAL A 84 5.80 8.26 -13.48
N ALA A 85 6.88 8.15 -14.26
CA ALA A 85 7.30 6.87 -14.82
C ALA A 85 7.71 5.88 -13.72
N PHE A 86 8.46 6.31 -12.72
CA PHE A 86 8.83 5.49 -11.58
C PHE A 86 7.59 5.03 -10.78
N ALA A 87 6.66 5.95 -10.52
CA ALA A 87 5.41 5.63 -9.83
C ALA A 87 4.54 4.64 -10.64
N ALA A 88 4.54 4.74 -11.96
CA ALA A 88 3.83 3.77 -12.81
C ALA A 88 4.41 2.35 -12.67
N VAL A 89 5.74 2.21 -12.65
CA VAL A 89 6.40 0.92 -12.40
C VAL A 89 6.03 0.37 -11.03
N MET A 90 6.10 1.21 -9.98
CA MET A 90 5.69 0.82 -8.63
C MET A 90 4.22 0.39 -8.57
N ALA A 91 3.32 1.11 -9.25
CA ALA A 91 1.90 0.77 -9.31
C ALA A 91 1.66 -0.57 -10.01
N CYS A 92 2.36 -0.85 -11.11
CA CYS A 92 2.30 -2.15 -11.79
C CYS A 92 2.75 -3.30 -10.88
N LEU A 93 3.91 -3.15 -10.23
CA LEU A 93 4.44 -4.16 -9.30
C LEU A 93 3.51 -4.33 -8.08
N GLY A 94 3.00 -3.24 -7.53
CA GLY A 94 2.04 -3.24 -6.44
C GLY A 94 0.75 -3.98 -6.82
N THR A 95 0.18 -3.68 -7.98
CA THR A 95 -1.05 -4.35 -8.46
C THR A 95 -0.84 -5.84 -8.65
N LEU A 96 0.24 -6.24 -9.32
CA LEU A 96 0.58 -7.66 -9.50
C LEU A 96 0.76 -8.37 -8.16
N GLY A 97 1.49 -7.77 -7.24
CA GLY A 97 1.73 -8.37 -5.92
C GLY A 97 0.46 -8.47 -5.06
N VAL A 98 -0.46 -7.50 -5.14
CA VAL A 98 -1.78 -7.57 -4.49
C VAL A 98 -2.59 -8.74 -5.06
N VAL A 99 -2.73 -8.80 -6.40
CA VAL A 99 -3.52 -9.85 -7.06
C VAL A 99 -2.96 -11.24 -6.77
N LEU A 100 -1.65 -11.42 -6.91
CA LEU A 100 -1.00 -12.70 -6.66
C LEU A 100 -1.02 -13.06 -5.16
N GLY A 101 -0.67 -12.12 -4.28
CA GLY A 101 -0.63 -12.34 -2.84
C GLY A 101 -1.99 -12.73 -2.27
N PHE A 102 -3.04 -11.96 -2.54
CA PHE A 102 -4.40 -12.30 -2.11
C PHE A 102 -4.95 -13.54 -2.82
N GLY A 103 -4.66 -13.70 -4.13
CA GLY A 103 -5.12 -14.86 -4.88
C GLY A 103 -4.56 -16.17 -4.33
N TYR A 104 -3.27 -16.24 -4.04
CA TYR A 104 -2.65 -17.41 -3.42
C TYR A 104 -3.10 -17.62 -1.98
N TRP A 105 -3.22 -16.55 -1.20
CA TRP A 105 -3.72 -16.64 0.15
C TRP A 105 -5.14 -17.22 0.20
N HIS A 106 -6.05 -16.68 -0.61
CA HIS A 106 -7.46 -17.13 -0.65
C HIS A 106 -7.59 -18.59 -1.14
N LYS A 107 -6.83 -18.98 -2.18
CA LYS A 107 -6.96 -20.33 -2.77
C LYS A 107 -6.25 -21.43 -1.97
N ARG A 108 -5.15 -21.13 -1.29
CA ARG A 108 -4.33 -22.15 -0.63
C ARG A 108 -4.39 -22.12 0.88
N ILE A 109 -4.40 -20.93 1.47
CA ILE A 109 -4.27 -20.81 2.92
C ILE A 109 -5.62 -20.77 3.62
N GLN A 110 -6.58 -20.04 3.04
CA GLN A 110 -7.91 -19.92 3.63
C GLN A 110 -8.58 -21.29 3.84
N PRO A 111 -8.67 -22.18 2.83
CA PRO A 111 -9.31 -23.49 3.02
C PRO A 111 -8.60 -24.35 4.08
N LEU A 112 -7.27 -24.26 4.17
CA LEU A 112 -6.51 -25.00 5.18
C LEU A 112 -6.79 -24.47 6.59
N ALA A 113 -6.85 -23.17 6.76
CA ALA A 113 -7.20 -22.54 8.05
C ALA A 113 -8.61 -22.90 8.48
N ASP A 114 -9.56 -22.92 7.56
CA ASP A 114 -10.96 -23.29 7.83
C ASP A 114 -11.07 -24.78 8.24
N GLN A 115 -10.36 -25.69 7.56
CA GLN A 115 -10.29 -27.09 7.93
C GLN A 115 -9.68 -27.30 9.33
N MET A 116 -8.59 -26.59 9.65
CA MET A 116 -7.98 -26.65 10.97
C MET A 116 -8.93 -26.14 12.06
N ALA A 117 -9.67 -25.08 11.80
CA ALA A 117 -10.66 -24.55 12.74
C ALA A 117 -11.79 -25.55 13.01
N VAL A 118 -12.31 -26.21 11.97
CA VAL A 118 -13.33 -27.27 12.11
C VAL A 118 -12.80 -28.47 12.93
N THR A 119 -11.59 -28.94 12.61
CA THR A 119 -10.96 -30.05 13.33
C THR A 119 -10.72 -29.71 14.81
N GLN A 120 -10.27 -28.50 15.12
CA GLN A 120 -10.10 -28.05 16.51
C GLN A 120 -11.42 -28.01 17.26
N LEU A 121 -12.49 -27.58 16.61
CA LEU A 121 -13.83 -27.55 17.21
C LEU A 121 -14.37 -28.95 17.48
N GLU A 122 -14.12 -29.91 16.59
CA GLU A 122 -14.47 -31.32 16.80
C GLU A 122 -13.69 -31.96 17.95
N LEU A 123 -12.37 -31.70 18.03
CA LEU A 123 -11.54 -32.15 19.13
C LEU A 123 -12.01 -31.57 20.46
N ALA A 124 -12.36 -30.30 20.52
CA ALA A 124 -12.90 -29.69 21.73
C ALA A 124 -14.25 -30.31 22.16
N ARG A 125 -15.12 -30.63 21.19
CA ARG A 125 -16.38 -31.33 21.45
C ARG A 125 -16.15 -32.74 22.02
N LEU A 126 -15.23 -33.49 21.43
CA LEU A 126 -14.89 -34.85 21.93
C LEU A 126 -14.29 -34.80 23.34
N GLN A 127 -13.39 -33.81 23.61
CA GLN A 127 -12.85 -33.61 24.96
C GLN A 127 -13.95 -33.29 25.98
N LEU A 128 -14.92 -32.46 25.62
CA LEU A 128 -16.07 -32.14 26.45
C LEU A 128 -16.95 -33.39 26.74
N LEU A 129 -17.18 -34.23 25.73
CA LEU A 129 -17.93 -35.47 25.88
C LEU A 129 -17.20 -36.48 26.81
N LEU A 130 -15.88 -36.63 26.64
CA LEU A 130 -15.05 -37.47 27.51
C LEU A 130 -15.07 -36.96 28.95
N LEU A 131 -14.93 -35.65 29.16
CA LEU A 131 -14.98 -35.03 30.49
C LEU A 131 -16.37 -35.27 31.16
N LYS A 132 -17.47 -35.09 30.40
CA LYS A 132 -18.83 -35.36 30.90
C LYS A 132 -19.02 -36.82 31.25
N ALA A 133 -18.48 -37.75 30.45
CA ALA A 133 -18.55 -39.18 30.75
C ALA A 133 -17.76 -39.55 32.01
N ASP A 134 -16.58 -38.97 32.20
CA ASP A 134 -15.75 -39.20 33.39
C ASP A 134 -16.40 -38.64 34.67
N LEU A 135 -16.99 -37.44 34.60
CA LEU A 135 -17.73 -36.83 35.70
C LEU A 135 -18.96 -37.67 36.09
N LYS A 136 -19.69 -38.16 35.08
CA LYS A 136 -20.83 -39.05 35.30
C LYS A 136 -20.40 -40.37 35.96
N ALA A 137 -19.27 -40.95 35.56
CA ALA A 137 -18.70 -42.15 36.17
C ALA A 137 -18.28 -41.92 37.63
N LYS A 138 -17.90 -40.70 37.98
CA LYS A 138 -17.53 -40.28 39.35
C LYS A 138 -18.75 -39.85 40.20
N GLY A 139 -19.96 -39.95 39.70
CA GLY A 139 -21.18 -39.62 40.44
C GLY A 139 -21.45 -38.13 40.60
N VAL A 140 -20.80 -37.28 39.80
CA VAL A 140 -21.04 -35.85 39.83
C VAL A 140 -22.11 -35.54 38.75
N GLU A 141 -23.31 -35.12 39.14
CA GLU A 141 -24.31 -34.58 38.21
C GLU A 141 -23.84 -33.28 37.64
N VAL A 142 -23.63 -33.26 36.30
CA VAL A 142 -23.31 -32.03 35.55
C VAL A 142 -24.63 -31.52 35.02
N ASP A 143 -25.22 -30.53 35.68
CA ASP A 143 -26.40 -29.82 35.18
C ASP A 143 -26.14 -29.28 33.78
N ALA A 144 -26.98 -29.68 32.85
CA ALA A 144 -26.98 -29.18 31.48
C ALA A 144 -27.65 -27.78 31.48
N GLN A 145 -26.85 -26.71 31.50
CA GLN A 145 -27.30 -25.38 31.02
C GLN A 145 -26.99 -25.22 29.52
#